data_7b43d6784ad0ace2dc1dff9ddb40a7ee
#
_entry.id   7b43d6784ad0ace2dc1dff9ddb40a7ee
#
_cell.length_a   1.000
_cell.length_b   1.000
_cell.length_c   1.000
_cell.angle_alpha   90.00
_cell.angle_beta   90.00
_cell.angle_gamma   90.00
#
_symmetry.space_group_name_H-M   'P 1'
#
loop_
_entity.id
_entity.type
_entity.pdbx_description
1 polymer ?
#
loop_
_entity_poly.entity_id
_entity_poly.type
_entity_poly.pdbx_seq_one_letter_code
_entity_poly.pdbx_strand_id
1 'polypeptide(L)'
;MSNESNAIHTIQFSGSGVFNPDVLDATHKQLDAVEADSSIEAVFLRGEGKNFSQGLDLEFLMANPDIFSEFVTSTMHLAARFLTFPVPVVSLVNGHAFGLGAMLVLASDYAVMRGDRGFFCLPEIDIGM
;
A
#
# COMPACT_ATOMS: atom_id res chain seq x y z
N MET A 1 -4.01 -31.16 1.27
CA MET A 1 -4.16 -29.70 1.35
C MET A 1 -2.86 -29.07 1.82
N SER A 2 -2.39 -28.16 1.08
CA SER A 2 -1.17 -27.46 1.41
C SER A 2 -1.40 -26.37 2.44
N ASN A 3 -0.48 -26.21 3.38
CA ASN A 3 -0.46 -25.10 4.32
C ASN A 3 0.41 -23.94 3.84
N GLU A 4 0.94 -24.05 2.63
CA GLU A 4 1.86 -23.05 2.09
C GLU A 4 1.24 -21.66 1.99
N SER A 5 -0.08 -21.61 1.67
CA SER A 5 -0.79 -20.34 1.61
C SER A 5 -0.80 -19.60 2.94
N ASN A 6 -0.57 -20.30 4.05
CA ASN A 6 -0.54 -19.68 5.38
C ASN A 6 0.79 -19.00 5.69
N ALA A 7 1.84 -19.29 4.92
CA ALA A 7 3.14 -18.67 5.11
C ALA A 7 3.20 -17.26 4.49
N ILE A 8 2.23 -16.91 3.65
CA ILE A 8 2.18 -15.60 2.99
C ILE A 8 0.88 -14.90 3.40
N HIS A 9 1.01 -13.71 3.92
CA HIS A 9 -0.15 -12.87 4.22
C HIS A 9 -0.34 -11.87 3.08
N THR A 10 -1.51 -11.88 2.46
CA THR A 10 -1.83 -10.95 1.37
C THR A 10 -2.69 -9.81 1.90
N ILE A 11 -2.24 -8.58 1.67
CA ILE A 11 -3.01 -7.38 1.93
C ILE A 11 -3.55 -6.91 0.58
N GLN A 12 -4.86 -6.86 0.43
CA GLN A 12 -5.50 -6.39 -0.78
C GLN A 12 -6.13 -5.03 -0.57
N PHE A 13 -5.76 -4.06 -1.40
CA PHE A 13 -6.37 -2.74 -1.40
C PHE A 13 -7.65 -2.80 -2.24
N SER A 14 -8.76 -2.43 -1.64
CA SER A 14 -10.08 -2.52 -2.29
C SER A 14 -10.34 -1.35 -3.24
N GLY A 15 -11.10 -1.59 -4.28
CA GLY A 15 -11.53 -0.57 -5.23
C GLY A 15 -10.36 0.12 -5.90
N SER A 16 -10.35 1.45 -5.88
CA SER A 16 -9.25 2.25 -6.45
C SER A 16 -7.98 2.23 -5.59
N GLY A 17 -8.04 1.64 -4.39
CA GLY A 17 -6.90 1.55 -3.50
C GLY A 17 -6.48 2.89 -2.91
N VAL A 18 -7.42 3.80 -2.70
CA VAL A 18 -7.11 5.08 -2.06
C VAL A 18 -7.01 4.94 -0.55
N PHE A 19 -6.15 5.75 0.05
CA PHE A 19 -5.89 5.74 1.48
C PHE A 19 -6.54 6.93 2.16
N ASN A 20 -7.44 6.63 3.08
CA ASN A 20 -7.95 7.52 4.11
C ASN A 20 -7.51 6.97 5.47
N PRO A 21 -7.84 7.63 6.60
CA PRO A 21 -7.41 7.14 7.91
C PRO A 21 -7.86 5.72 8.23
N ASP A 22 -9.05 5.32 7.80
CA ASP A 22 -9.56 3.96 8.07
C ASP A 22 -8.77 2.90 7.32
N VAL A 23 -8.43 3.15 6.05
CA VAL A 23 -7.63 2.22 5.24
C VAL A 23 -6.22 2.11 5.79
N LEU A 24 -5.63 3.24 6.19
CA LEU A 24 -4.30 3.26 6.79
C LEU A 24 -4.28 2.43 8.07
N ASP A 25 -5.27 2.62 8.93
CA ASP A 25 -5.41 1.90 10.19
C ASP A 25 -5.57 0.40 9.96
N ALA A 26 -6.44 0.03 9.02
CA ALA A 26 -6.69 -1.38 8.68
C ALA A 26 -5.41 -2.05 8.15
N THR A 27 -4.62 -1.32 7.36
CA THR A 27 -3.36 -1.83 6.84
C THR A 27 -2.36 -2.07 7.97
N HIS A 28 -2.23 -1.13 8.89
CA HIS A 28 -1.37 -1.30 10.06
C HIS A 28 -1.79 -2.47 10.93
N LYS A 29 -3.10 -2.68 11.12
CA LYS A 29 -3.59 -3.81 11.90
C LYS A 29 -3.24 -5.15 11.26
N GLN A 30 -3.30 -5.23 9.95
CA GLN A 30 -2.86 -6.44 9.25
C GLN A 30 -1.36 -6.69 9.43
N LEU A 31 -0.56 -5.64 9.36
CA LEU A 31 0.88 -5.75 9.60
C LEU A 31 1.19 -6.15 11.05
N ASP A 32 0.43 -5.63 12.00
CA ASP A 32 0.56 -6.02 13.41
C ASP A 32 0.29 -7.52 13.58
N ALA A 33 -0.74 -8.03 12.91
CA ALA A 33 -1.07 -9.46 12.97
C ALA A 33 0.06 -10.32 12.38
N VAL A 34 0.69 -9.86 11.30
CA VAL A 34 1.83 -10.57 10.71
C VAL A 34 3.01 -10.60 11.68
N GLU A 35 3.31 -9.47 12.32
CA GLU A 35 4.41 -9.43 13.29
C GLU A 35 4.18 -10.34 14.48
N ALA A 36 2.91 -10.58 14.85
CA ALA A 36 2.57 -11.45 15.95
C ALA A 36 2.51 -12.94 15.58
N ASP A 37 2.64 -13.27 14.31
CA ASP A 37 2.51 -14.65 13.81
C ASP A 37 3.81 -15.10 13.15
N SER A 38 4.60 -15.87 13.89
CA SER A 38 5.91 -16.32 13.42
C SER A 38 5.85 -17.31 12.26
N SER A 39 4.66 -17.81 11.92
CA SER A 39 4.49 -18.71 10.76
C SER A 39 4.41 -17.94 9.44
N ILE A 40 4.17 -16.62 9.47
CA ILE A 40 4.13 -15.80 8.26
C ILE A 40 5.56 -15.45 7.85
N GLU A 41 5.89 -15.76 6.60
CA GLU A 41 7.24 -15.58 6.06
C GLU A 41 7.37 -14.43 5.07
N ALA A 42 6.25 -13.92 4.57
CA ALA A 42 6.23 -12.81 3.64
C ALA A 42 4.86 -12.13 3.61
N VAL A 43 4.85 -10.87 3.19
CA VAL A 43 3.62 -10.11 2.94
C VAL A 43 3.55 -9.78 1.47
N PHE A 44 2.42 -10.08 0.84
CA PHE A 44 2.11 -9.64 -0.52
C PHE A 44 1.13 -8.51 -0.46
N LEU A 45 1.40 -7.46 -1.25
CA LEU A 45 0.48 -6.33 -1.45
C LEU A 45 -0.09 -6.45 -2.84
N ARG A 46 -1.40 -6.28 -2.96
CA ARG A 46 -2.05 -6.25 -4.28
C ARG A 46 -3.28 -5.33 -4.24
N GLY A 47 -3.67 -4.86 -5.40
CA GLY A 47 -4.93 -4.16 -5.57
C GLY A 47 -5.97 -5.06 -6.21
N GLU A 48 -7.07 -4.47 -6.66
CA GLU A 48 -8.09 -5.20 -7.39
C GLU A 48 -8.45 -4.46 -8.68
N GLY A 49 -8.82 -5.22 -9.71
CA GLY A 49 -9.19 -4.66 -11.00
C GLY A 49 -8.01 -3.97 -11.67
N LYS A 50 -8.21 -2.75 -12.12
CA LYS A 50 -7.21 -1.98 -12.87
C LYS A 50 -6.29 -1.13 -11.99
N ASN A 51 -6.48 -1.17 -10.68
CA ASN A 51 -5.69 -0.35 -9.75
C ASN A 51 -4.94 -1.22 -8.75
N PHE A 52 -3.66 -0.90 -8.56
CA PHE A 52 -2.95 -1.34 -7.37
C PHE A 52 -3.30 -0.39 -6.22
N SER A 53 -3.01 0.89 -6.39
CA SER A 53 -3.43 1.93 -5.45
C SER A 53 -3.29 3.30 -6.12
N GLN A 54 -4.33 4.09 -6.04
CA GLN A 54 -4.29 5.47 -6.53
C GLN A 54 -3.77 6.46 -5.49
N GLY A 55 -3.30 5.97 -4.35
CA GLY A 55 -2.63 6.80 -3.36
C GLY A 55 -3.59 7.44 -2.37
N LEU A 56 -3.33 8.70 -2.04
CA LEU A 56 -4.14 9.40 -1.06
C LEU A 56 -5.57 9.64 -1.57
N ASP A 57 -6.53 9.52 -0.67
CA ASP A 57 -7.91 9.89 -0.94
C ASP A 57 -8.04 11.42 -0.95
N LEU A 58 -7.81 12.02 -2.11
CA LEU A 58 -7.78 13.48 -2.25
C LEU A 58 -9.14 14.09 -1.95
N GLU A 59 -10.21 13.43 -2.31
CA GLU A 59 -11.57 13.91 -2.01
C GLU A 59 -11.79 14.01 -0.50
N PHE A 60 -11.39 12.99 0.23
CA PHE A 60 -11.46 13.02 1.69
C PHE A 60 -10.59 14.12 2.28
N LEU A 61 -9.37 14.28 1.77
CA LEU A 61 -8.43 15.29 2.29
C LEU A 61 -8.89 16.71 2.00
N MET A 62 -9.46 16.93 0.84
CA MET A 62 -10.00 18.25 0.50
C MET A 62 -11.21 18.62 1.36
N ALA A 63 -11.98 17.62 1.80
CA ALA A 63 -13.09 17.82 2.72
C ALA A 63 -12.64 17.99 4.16
N ASN A 64 -11.39 17.63 4.50
CA ASN A 64 -10.85 17.66 5.86
C ASN A 64 -9.44 18.27 5.85
N PRO A 65 -9.32 19.55 5.46
CA PRO A 65 -8.00 20.16 5.27
C PRO A 65 -7.20 20.32 6.55
N ASP A 66 -7.83 20.32 7.70
CA ASP A 66 -7.19 20.46 8.99
C ASP A 66 -6.33 19.24 9.37
N ILE A 67 -6.61 18.06 8.81
CA ILE A 67 -5.83 16.85 9.09
C ILE A 67 -4.83 16.52 8.00
N PHE A 68 -4.76 17.34 6.94
CA PHE A 68 -3.99 17.02 5.74
C PHE A 68 -2.52 16.69 6.07
N SER A 69 -1.84 17.61 6.72
CA SER A 69 -0.41 17.46 7.03
C SER A 69 -0.13 16.28 7.92
N GLU A 70 -0.93 16.11 8.96
CA GLU A 70 -0.80 14.99 9.89
C GLU A 70 -1.03 13.65 9.19
N PHE A 71 -2.06 13.59 8.35
CA PHE A 71 -2.37 12.35 7.64
C PHE A 71 -1.27 11.99 6.64
N VAL A 72 -0.78 12.95 5.86
CA VAL A 72 0.32 12.70 4.93
C VAL A 72 1.55 12.16 5.67
N THR A 73 1.88 12.75 6.81
CA THR A 73 2.98 12.25 7.66
C THR A 73 2.74 10.81 8.09
N SER A 74 1.51 10.49 8.48
CA SER A 74 1.15 9.13 8.88
C SER A 74 1.32 8.12 7.76
N THR A 75 1.01 8.51 6.52
CA THR A 75 1.20 7.61 5.36
C THR A 75 2.68 7.38 5.07
N MET A 76 3.52 8.37 5.33
CA MET A 76 4.97 8.19 5.19
C MET A 76 5.50 7.20 6.23
N HIS A 77 4.91 7.16 7.41
CA HIS A 77 5.25 6.15 8.42
C HIS A 77 4.91 4.74 7.95
N LEU A 78 3.84 4.57 7.18
CA LEU A 78 3.52 3.27 6.59
C LEU A 78 4.62 2.83 5.60
N ALA A 79 5.06 3.74 4.74
CA ALA A 79 6.14 3.46 3.80
C ALA A 79 7.43 3.09 4.56
N ALA A 80 7.75 3.83 5.60
CA ALA A 80 8.91 3.53 6.44
C ALA A 80 8.79 2.16 7.11
N ARG A 81 7.58 1.79 7.52
CA ARG A 81 7.33 0.47 8.11
C ARG A 81 7.60 -0.65 7.13
N PHE A 82 7.26 -0.48 5.86
CA PHE A 82 7.59 -1.49 4.83
C PHE A 82 9.10 -1.66 4.67
N LEU A 83 9.85 -0.55 4.71
CA LEU A 83 11.31 -0.60 4.58
C LEU A 83 11.98 -1.39 5.70
N THR A 84 11.39 -1.39 6.88
CA THR A 84 11.98 -2.01 8.07
C THR A 84 11.20 -3.23 8.56
N PHE A 85 10.23 -3.70 7.79
CA PHE A 85 9.37 -4.80 8.22
C PHE A 85 10.16 -6.09 8.37
N PRO A 86 9.88 -6.92 9.40
CA PRO A 86 10.74 -8.08 9.72
C PRO A 86 10.66 -9.22 8.72
N VAL A 87 9.67 -9.26 7.82
CA VAL A 87 9.61 -10.23 6.73
C VAL A 87 9.53 -9.49 5.39
N PRO A 88 9.90 -10.13 4.28
CA PRO A 88 9.83 -9.47 2.97
C PRO A 88 8.43 -8.97 2.64
N VAL A 89 8.38 -7.75 2.10
CA VAL A 89 7.15 -7.15 1.57
C VAL A 89 7.28 -7.11 0.05
N VAL A 90 6.37 -7.76 -0.64
CA VAL A 90 6.39 -7.88 -2.10
C VAL A 90 5.14 -7.22 -2.66
N SER A 91 5.33 -6.27 -3.56
CA SER A 91 4.22 -5.61 -4.25
C SER A 91 3.91 -6.33 -5.56
N LEU A 92 2.68 -6.82 -5.68
CA LEU A 92 2.15 -7.40 -6.91
C LEU A 92 1.32 -6.31 -7.60
N VAL A 93 1.97 -5.55 -8.46
CA VAL A 93 1.39 -4.34 -9.04
C VAL A 93 0.50 -4.71 -10.22
N ASN A 94 -0.76 -4.96 -9.93
CA ASN A 94 -1.74 -5.44 -10.90
C ASN A 94 -2.32 -4.36 -11.82
N GLY A 95 -1.98 -3.10 -11.59
CA GLY A 95 -2.49 -1.98 -12.35
C GLY A 95 -1.88 -0.67 -11.90
N HIS A 96 -2.66 0.41 -11.98
CA HIS A 96 -2.17 1.75 -11.66
C HIS A 96 -1.63 1.88 -10.24
N ALA A 97 -0.44 2.45 -10.13
CA ALA A 97 0.20 2.78 -8.85
C ALA A 97 0.58 4.26 -8.89
N PHE A 98 -0.23 5.11 -8.24
CA PHE A 98 -0.08 6.56 -8.27
C PHE A 98 0.21 7.12 -6.89
N GLY A 99 1.07 8.13 -6.84
CA GLY A 99 1.37 8.85 -5.61
C GLY A 99 1.81 7.92 -4.48
N LEU A 100 1.09 7.92 -3.37
CA LEU A 100 1.38 7.01 -2.25
C LEU A 100 1.42 5.55 -2.72
N GLY A 101 0.55 5.16 -3.65
CA GLY A 101 0.57 3.81 -4.20
C GLY A 101 1.92 3.46 -4.81
N ALA A 102 2.50 4.37 -5.58
CA ALA A 102 3.83 4.20 -6.16
C ALA A 102 4.91 4.20 -5.07
N MET A 103 4.78 5.05 -4.06
CA MET A 103 5.73 5.11 -2.95
C MET A 103 5.77 3.80 -2.17
N LEU A 104 4.62 3.17 -1.96
CA LEU A 104 4.57 1.87 -1.28
C LEU A 104 5.25 0.78 -2.09
N VAL A 105 5.12 0.83 -3.43
CA VAL A 105 5.85 -0.09 -4.30
C VAL A 105 7.35 0.10 -4.14
N LEU A 106 7.82 1.35 -4.14
CA LEU A 106 9.24 1.67 -3.98
C LEU A 106 9.76 1.27 -2.59
N ALA A 107 8.91 1.29 -1.58
CA ALA A 107 9.29 0.91 -0.21
C ALA A 107 9.29 -0.61 -0.01
N SER A 108 8.75 -1.38 -0.95
CA SER A 108 8.72 -2.84 -0.89
C SER A 108 10.12 -3.42 -1.13
N ASP A 109 10.32 -4.64 -0.66
CA ASP A 109 11.58 -5.36 -0.89
C ASP A 109 11.70 -5.86 -2.34
N TYR A 110 10.56 -6.16 -2.95
CA TYR A 110 10.50 -6.62 -4.32
C TYR A 110 9.16 -6.23 -4.93
N ALA A 111 9.15 -5.92 -6.21
CA ALA A 111 7.94 -5.55 -6.92
C ALA A 111 7.88 -6.25 -8.27
N VAL A 112 6.69 -6.74 -8.58
CA VAL A 112 6.38 -7.30 -9.91
C VAL A 112 5.21 -6.49 -10.44
N MET A 113 5.38 -5.92 -11.63
CA MET A 113 4.31 -5.13 -12.26
C MET A 113 3.95 -5.77 -13.59
N ARG A 114 2.65 -5.88 -13.86
CA ARG A 114 2.21 -6.35 -15.16
C ARG A 114 2.70 -5.40 -16.26
N GLY A 115 3.07 -5.99 -17.42
CA GLY A 115 3.67 -5.21 -18.50
C GLY A 115 2.68 -4.73 -19.56
N ASP A 116 1.40 -5.12 -19.46
CA ASP A 116 0.43 -4.89 -20.54
C ASP A 116 -0.48 -3.69 -20.28
N ARG A 117 -0.61 -3.23 -19.06
CA ARG A 117 -1.42 -2.05 -18.72
C ARG A 117 -1.10 -1.53 -17.33
N GLY A 118 -1.54 -0.31 -17.07
CA GLY A 118 -1.31 0.36 -15.81
C GLY A 118 -0.12 1.30 -15.87
N PHE A 119 -0.17 2.36 -15.09
CA PHE A 119 0.89 3.35 -15.03
C PHE A 119 1.46 3.43 -13.63
N PHE A 120 2.76 3.60 -13.56
CA PHE A 120 3.48 3.89 -12.31
C PHE A 120 3.86 5.36 -12.36
N CYS A 121 3.39 6.16 -11.41
CA CYS A 121 3.53 7.59 -11.50
C CYS A 121 3.53 8.25 -10.12
N LEU A 122 4.36 9.28 -9.98
CA LEU A 122 4.40 10.15 -8.81
C LEU A 122 3.96 11.55 -9.26
N PRO A 123 2.63 11.81 -9.36
CA PRO A 123 2.11 13.03 -9.97
C PRO A 123 2.03 14.23 -9.03
N GLU A 124 2.62 14.15 -7.85
CA GLU A 124 2.48 15.16 -6.80
C GLU A 124 2.83 16.57 -7.28
N ILE A 125 3.89 16.67 -8.06
CA ILE A 125 4.32 17.98 -8.55
C ILE A 125 3.30 18.58 -9.54
N ASP A 126 2.65 17.73 -10.32
CA ASP A 126 1.66 18.18 -11.31
C ASP A 126 0.37 18.66 -10.67
N ILE A 127 0.05 18.18 -9.47
CA ILE A 127 -1.16 18.56 -8.74
C ILE A 127 -0.88 19.51 -7.58
N GLY A 128 0.35 20.05 -7.50
CA GLY A 128 0.71 21.06 -6.53
C GLY A 128 0.94 20.57 -5.11
N MET A 129 1.30 19.34 -4.97
CA MET A 129 1.62 18.76 -3.64
C MET A 129 3.12 18.74 -3.37
#